data_22c440f9dc1b80ea7dcb8c1523939ba9
#
_entry.id   22c440f9dc1b80ea7dcb8c1523939ba9
#
_cell.length_a   1.000
_cell.length_b   1.000
_cell.length_c   1.000
_cell.angle_alpha   90.00
_cell.angle_beta   90.00
_cell.angle_gamma   90.00
#
_symmetry.space_group_name_H-M   'P 1'
#
loop_
_entity.id
_entity.type
_entity.pdbx_description
1 polymer ?
#
loop_
_entity_poly.entity_id
_entity_poly.type
_entity_poly.pdbx_seq_one_letter_code
_entity_poly.pdbx_strand_id
1 'polypeptide(L)'
;MKILIVGGGSAGWMTAATLESQFPNYKISLIESKNIPTVGVGESTLGQITDWMRLLKIKDKDFIKHVDGSYKLSIKFTDFYKKGEAFHYP
;
A
#
# COMPACT_ATOMS: atom_id res chain seq x y z
N MET A 1 -19.32 -1.41 17.00
CA MET A 1 -19.39 -0.34 15.96
C MET A 1 -19.45 -0.97 14.58
N LYS A 2 -20.14 -0.35 13.68
CA LYS A 2 -20.21 -0.76 12.27
C LYS A 2 -19.54 0.32 11.43
N ILE A 3 -18.63 -0.06 10.54
CA ILE A 3 -17.89 0.86 9.67
C ILE A 3 -18.12 0.43 8.23
N LEU A 4 -18.48 1.40 7.38
CA LEU A 4 -18.57 1.21 5.95
C LEU A 4 -17.46 2.00 5.26
N ILE A 5 -16.66 1.30 4.47
CA ILE A 5 -15.63 1.89 3.62
C ILE A 5 -16.19 1.98 2.21
N VAL A 6 -16.14 3.15 1.62
CA VAL A 6 -16.58 3.38 0.23
C VAL A 6 -15.34 3.60 -0.63
N GLY A 7 -15.08 2.65 -1.52
CA GLY A 7 -13.93 2.67 -2.42
C GLY A 7 -13.06 1.42 -2.30
N GLY A 8 -12.88 0.70 -3.40
CA GLY A 8 -12.13 -0.55 -3.49
C GLY A 8 -10.74 -0.43 -4.09
N GLY A 9 -10.12 0.75 -4.01
CA GLY A 9 -8.73 0.93 -4.37
C GLY A 9 -7.76 0.49 -3.26
N SER A 10 -6.46 0.69 -3.46
CA SER A 10 -5.43 0.31 -2.49
C SER A 10 -5.68 0.91 -1.10
N ALA A 11 -6.04 2.18 -1.02
CA ALA A 11 -6.33 2.85 0.26
C ALA A 11 -7.53 2.22 0.98
N GLY A 12 -8.60 1.90 0.27
CA GLY A 12 -9.79 1.27 0.84
C GLY A 12 -9.50 -0.11 1.42
N TRP A 13 -8.84 -0.95 0.67
CA TRP A 13 -8.49 -2.31 1.12
C TRP A 13 -7.44 -2.31 2.24
N MET A 14 -6.44 -1.44 2.19
CA MET A 14 -5.46 -1.30 3.29
C MET A 14 -6.14 -0.80 4.57
N THR A 15 -7.07 0.13 4.45
CA THR A 15 -7.88 0.62 5.58
C THR A 15 -8.73 -0.51 6.16
N ALA A 16 -9.41 -1.28 5.31
CA ALA A 16 -10.21 -2.42 5.76
C ALA A 16 -9.37 -3.45 6.52
N ALA A 17 -8.23 -3.84 5.96
CA ALA A 17 -7.31 -4.78 6.59
C ALA A 17 -6.79 -4.28 7.95
N THR A 18 -6.46 -2.99 8.04
CA THR A 18 -6.00 -2.37 9.28
C THR A 18 -7.09 -2.38 10.35
N LEU A 19 -8.27 -1.93 10.00
CA LEU A 19 -9.41 -1.87 10.94
C LEU A 19 -9.82 -3.26 11.42
N GLU A 20 -9.89 -4.23 10.53
CA GLU A 20 -10.20 -5.62 10.88
C GLU A 20 -9.16 -6.22 11.84
N SER A 21 -7.89 -5.95 11.59
CA SER A 21 -6.79 -6.42 12.43
C SER A 21 -6.79 -5.77 13.83
N GLN A 22 -7.06 -4.46 13.90
CA GLN A 22 -6.93 -3.70 15.15
C GLN A 22 -8.23 -3.67 15.97
N PHE A 23 -9.37 -3.86 15.34
CA PHE A 23 -10.69 -3.78 15.96
C PHE A 23 -11.55 -5.00 15.62
N PRO A 24 -11.20 -6.20 16.11
CA PRO A 24 -11.85 -7.45 15.72
C PRO A 24 -13.34 -7.51 16.09
N ASN A 25 -13.79 -6.65 17.02
CA ASN A 25 -15.20 -6.58 17.44
C ASN A 25 -16.03 -5.61 16.58
N TYR A 26 -15.41 -4.89 15.64
CA TYR A 26 -16.11 -4.00 14.74
C TYR A 26 -16.57 -4.75 13.49
N LYS A 27 -17.73 -4.41 13.01
CA LYS A 27 -18.19 -4.92 11.71
C LYS A 27 -17.68 -3.98 10.61
N ILE A 28 -16.73 -4.46 9.83
CA ILE A 28 -16.15 -3.72 8.71
C ILE A 28 -16.79 -4.21 7.41
N SER A 29 -17.27 -3.27 6.61
CA SER A 29 -17.80 -3.53 5.28
C SER A 29 -17.14 -2.61 4.28
N LEU A 30 -16.85 -3.12 3.08
CA LEU A 30 -16.30 -2.32 1.99
C LEU A 30 -17.22 -2.45 0.78
N ILE A 31 -17.50 -1.31 0.15
CA ILE A 31 -18.28 -1.25 -1.09
C ILE A 31 -17.44 -0.67 -2.21
N GLU A 32 -17.44 -1.33 -3.35
CA GLU A 32 -16.75 -0.88 -4.56
C GLU A 32 -17.63 -1.01 -5.81
N SER A 33 -17.29 -0.25 -6.85
CA SER A 33 -17.96 -0.32 -8.14
C SER A 33 -17.32 -1.41 -9.01
N LYS A 34 -18.15 -2.22 -9.65
CA LYS A 34 -17.68 -3.20 -10.64
C LYS A 34 -17.09 -2.53 -11.90
N ASN A 35 -17.46 -1.28 -12.16
CA ASN A 35 -17.10 -0.56 -13.38
C ASN A 35 -15.88 0.34 -13.20
N ILE A 36 -15.36 0.47 -11.97
CA ILE A 36 -14.19 1.29 -11.67
C ILE A 36 -13.07 0.38 -11.20
N PRO A 37 -12.09 0.05 -12.06
CA PRO A 37 -10.96 -0.77 -11.65
C PRO A 37 -10.02 0.00 -10.72
N THR A 38 -9.19 -0.74 -9.98
CA THR A 38 -8.08 -0.14 -9.24
C THR A 38 -7.14 0.55 -10.21
N VAL A 39 -6.90 1.83 -9.98
CA VAL A 39 -5.96 2.61 -10.78
C VAL A 39 -4.54 2.25 -10.38
N GLY A 40 -3.73 1.82 -11.35
CA GLY A 40 -2.33 1.50 -11.14
C GLY A 40 -1.54 1.67 -12.43
N VAL A 41 -0.43 2.39 -12.36
CA VAL A 41 0.49 2.61 -13.49
C VAL A 41 1.91 2.11 -13.16
N GLY A 42 2.00 1.27 -12.14
CA GLY A 42 3.19 0.87 -11.45
C GLY A 42 3.14 1.40 -10.01
N GLU A 43 3.37 0.53 -9.07
CA GLU A 43 3.29 0.85 -7.65
C GLU A 43 4.64 0.65 -6.99
N SER A 44 5.11 1.65 -6.28
CA SER A 44 6.23 1.49 -5.35
C SER A 44 5.86 2.04 -3.99
N THR A 45 6.36 1.36 -2.96
CA THR A 45 6.05 1.71 -1.58
C THR A 45 7.14 2.57 -0.97
N LEU A 46 6.80 3.31 0.07
CA LEU A 46 7.75 3.98 0.96
C LEU A 46 8.08 3.10 2.16
N GLY A 47 9.07 3.47 2.94
CA GLY A 47 9.53 2.70 4.10
C GLY A 47 8.43 2.37 5.12
N GLN A 48 7.43 3.22 5.24
CA GLN A 48 6.28 3.04 6.13
C GLN A 48 5.46 1.77 5.86
N ILE A 49 5.55 1.19 4.66
CA ILE A 49 4.88 -0.08 4.36
C ILE A 49 5.34 -1.21 5.29
N THR A 50 6.60 -1.19 5.69
CA THR A 50 7.17 -2.18 6.59
C THR A 50 6.50 -2.15 7.96
N ASP A 51 6.23 -0.96 8.49
CA ASP A 51 5.54 -0.80 9.77
C ASP A 51 4.08 -1.25 9.68
N TRP A 52 3.42 -0.93 8.59
CA TRP A 52 2.04 -1.40 8.34
C TRP A 52 1.98 -2.92 8.23
N MET A 53 2.89 -3.55 7.50
CA MET A 53 2.96 -5.01 7.38
C MET A 53 3.23 -5.67 8.74
N ARG A 54 4.11 -5.07 9.53
CA ARG A 54 4.39 -5.54 10.89
C ARG A 54 3.17 -5.45 11.79
N LEU A 55 2.41 -4.35 11.71
CA LEU A 55 1.16 -4.17 12.42
C LEU A 55 0.15 -5.28 12.09
N LEU A 56 0.04 -5.66 10.83
CA LEU A 56 -0.84 -6.72 10.35
C LEU A 56 -0.24 -8.13 10.47
N LYS A 57 0.99 -8.26 10.99
CA LYS A 57 1.73 -9.53 11.09
C LYS A 57 1.93 -10.22 9.72
N ILE A 58 2.08 -9.43 8.67
CA ILE A 58 2.37 -9.90 7.32
C ILE A 58 3.88 -10.01 7.14
N LYS A 59 4.36 -11.17 6.70
CA LYS A 59 5.78 -11.39 6.41
C LYS A 59 6.12 -10.90 5.00
N ASP A 60 7.28 -10.28 4.82
CA ASP A 60 7.77 -9.80 3.52
C ASP A 60 7.69 -10.86 2.43
N LYS A 61 8.14 -12.07 2.74
CA LYS A 61 8.13 -13.19 1.82
C LYS A 61 6.73 -13.50 1.29
N ASP A 62 5.74 -13.52 2.16
CA ASP A 62 4.36 -13.83 1.79
C ASP A 62 3.74 -12.68 0.98
N PHE A 63 4.00 -11.46 1.42
CA PHE A 63 3.52 -10.26 0.72
C PHE A 63 4.06 -10.19 -0.72
N ILE A 64 5.38 -10.28 -0.89
CA ILE A 64 6.03 -10.21 -2.20
C ILE A 64 5.51 -11.29 -3.14
N LYS A 65 5.32 -12.50 -2.63
CA LYS A 65 4.78 -13.62 -3.40
C LYS A 65 3.35 -13.36 -3.87
N HIS A 66 2.48 -12.85 -2.98
CA HIS A 66 1.06 -12.64 -3.30
C HIS A 66 0.81 -11.44 -4.21
N VAL A 67 1.65 -10.41 -4.13
CA VAL A 67 1.50 -9.20 -4.97
C VAL A 67 2.37 -9.25 -6.23
N ASP A 68 3.08 -10.35 -6.45
CA ASP A 68 4.04 -10.49 -7.56
C ASP A 68 5.06 -9.33 -7.57
N GLY A 69 5.57 -9.03 -6.40
CA GLY A 69 6.40 -7.87 -6.14
C GLY A 69 7.90 -8.16 -6.16
N SER A 70 8.68 -7.11 -6.00
CA SER A 70 10.12 -7.16 -5.80
C SER A 70 10.58 -6.10 -4.80
N TYR A 71 11.80 -6.24 -4.30
CA TYR A 71 12.38 -5.21 -3.43
C TYR A 71 12.78 -3.97 -4.24
N LYS A 72 12.43 -2.81 -3.71
CA LYS A 72 12.88 -1.53 -4.23
C LYS A 72 14.22 -1.17 -3.59
N LEU A 73 15.20 -0.79 -4.40
CA LEU A 73 16.47 -0.24 -3.90
C LEU A 73 16.33 1.24 -3.56
N SER A 74 15.99 2.05 -4.55
CA SER A 74 15.80 3.49 -4.38
C SER A 74 15.17 4.10 -5.63
N ILE A 75 14.77 5.35 -5.53
CA ILE A 75 14.41 6.19 -6.67
C ILE A 75 15.60 7.10 -6.95
N LYS A 76 16.12 7.07 -8.16
CA LYS A 76 17.16 8.00 -8.59
C LYS A 76 16.50 9.20 -9.27
N PHE A 77 16.74 10.37 -8.71
CA PHE A 77 16.34 11.64 -9.32
C PHE A 77 17.53 12.24 -10.04
N THR A 78 17.34 12.59 -11.31
CA THR A 78 18.35 13.26 -12.12
C THR A 78 17.83 14.62 -12.57
N ASP A 79 18.72 15.61 -12.64
CA ASP A 79 18.36 16.98 -13.08
C ASP A 79 17.24 17.63 -12.28
N PHE A 80 17.02 17.20 -11.04
CA PHE A 80 15.93 17.70 -10.20
C PHE A 80 16.23 19.09 -9.62
N TYR A 81 17.39 19.25 -8.99
CA TYR A 81 17.82 20.53 -8.45
C TYR A 81 18.68 21.30 -9.45
N LYS A 82 19.59 20.61 -10.12
CA LYS A 82 20.55 21.20 -11.03
C LYS A 82 20.86 20.19 -12.14
N LYS A 83 20.97 20.68 -13.37
CA LYS A 83 21.32 19.87 -14.52
C LYS A 83 22.68 19.16 -14.31
N GLY A 84 22.73 17.87 -14.55
CA GLY A 84 23.91 17.02 -14.38
C GLY A 84 24.09 16.46 -12.97
N GLU A 85 23.25 16.81 -12.01
CA GLU A 85 23.28 16.25 -10.67
C GLU A 85 22.24 15.14 -10.50
N ALA A 86 22.53 14.21 -9.58
CA ALA A 86 21.61 13.14 -9.22
C ALA A 86 21.70 12.81 -7.75
N PHE A 87 20.58 12.35 -7.18
CA PHE A 87 20.53 11.82 -5.83
C PHE A 87 19.58 10.63 -5.76
N HIS A 88 19.70 9.81 -4.71
CA HIS A 88 18.85 8.67 -4.45
C HIS A 88 17.95 8.91 -3.25
N TYR A 89 16.70 8.49 -3.37
CA TYR A 89 15.71 8.43 -2.30
C TYR A 89 15.34 6.96 -2.06
N PRO A 90 15.76 6.39 -0.92
CA PRO A 90 15.51 5.00 -0.60
C PRO A 90 14.04 4.68 -0.31
#